data_e31fda800c773087611a141c514a9e32
#
_entry.id   e31fda800c773087611a141c514a9e32
#
_cell.length_a   1.000
_cell.length_b   1.000
_cell.length_c   1.000
_cell.angle_alpha   90.00
_cell.angle_beta   90.00
_cell.angle_gamma   90.00
#
_symmetry.space_group_name_H-M   'P 1'
#
loop_
_entity.id
_entity.type
_entity.pdbx_description
1 polymer ?
#
loop_
_entity_poly.entity_id
_entity_poly.type
_entity_poly.pdbx_seq_one_letter_code
_entity_poly.pdbx_strand_id
1 'polypeptide(L)'
;MSSHNHGSHHEPAHSHGHGHVDEDMLSVEQAYERVMARFQTLEFEEKALLDCMGQVLAEDIKSPLALPPLANSGMDGYALRHSDIVGASHETPKNLEVIGIVAAGHMPNRTVGPGTAIRIMTGAPIPDGADTVVPFEETDEVERKREGKPLDNVAVFADMPTGCNVRPAGEDISEGTLVLERGIIVRAAEIGVIASLGMDSIKVIRRPIVAVLATGDELETAGTPLSDGKIYDSNSFSVAASIADAGGIPKILGIARDSLTDLTTKLEATSGCDLVVTSAGVSKGDYDIVKEVLNQKGEMNFWAVRMRPAKP
;
A
#
# COMPACT_ATOMS: atom_id res chain seq x y z
N MET A 1 75.65 -24.52 -52.06
CA MET A 1 74.67 -25.08 -52.98
C MET A 1 73.32 -24.81 -52.39
N SER A 2 72.53 -24.05 -53.13
CA SER A 2 71.15 -23.64 -53.05
C SER A 2 70.58 -23.36 -51.69
N SER A 3 70.53 -22.08 -51.30
CA SER A 3 69.74 -21.42 -50.36
C SER A 3 68.36 -21.18 -50.91
N HIS A 4 67.28 -21.62 -50.21
CA HIS A 4 65.94 -21.14 -50.54
C HIS A 4 65.45 -20.22 -49.35
N ASN A 5 65.26 -18.99 -49.74
CA ASN A 5 64.75 -17.91 -48.93
C ASN A 5 63.22 -17.94 -49.00
N HIS A 6 62.53 -18.14 -47.90
CA HIS A 6 61.09 -17.99 -47.78
C HIS A 6 60.77 -16.63 -47.17
N GLY A 7 60.33 -15.70 -47.98
CA GLY A 7 59.80 -14.44 -47.55
C GLY A 7 58.43 -14.65 -46.86
N SER A 8 58.33 -14.20 -45.61
CA SER A 8 57.08 -14.12 -44.85
C SER A 8 56.34 -12.81 -45.24
N HIS A 9 55.22 -12.94 -45.89
CA HIS A 9 54.27 -11.85 -46.09
C HIS A 9 53.54 -11.61 -44.77
N HIS A 10 53.80 -10.50 -44.08
CA HIS A 10 52.96 -9.96 -43.06
C HIS A 10 51.75 -9.24 -43.69
N GLU A 11 50.58 -9.81 -43.57
CA GLU A 11 49.34 -9.08 -43.78
C GLU A 11 49.14 -8.11 -42.62
N PRO A 12 48.68 -6.87 -42.85
CA PRO A 12 48.37 -5.93 -41.78
C PRO A 12 47.06 -6.36 -41.10
N ALA A 13 47.13 -6.52 -39.77
CA ALA A 13 45.97 -6.77 -38.91
C ALA A 13 44.96 -5.65 -39.14
N HIS A 14 43.74 -6.00 -39.57
CA HIS A 14 42.59 -5.11 -39.56
C HIS A 14 42.28 -4.75 -38.09
N SER A 15 42.64 -3.55 -37.70
CA SER A 15 42.15 -2.92 -36.48
C SER A 15 40.65 -2.73 -36.63
N HIS A 16 39.86 -3.58 -35.95
CA HIS A 16 38.47 -3.27 -35.72
C HIS A 16 38.39 -1.99 -34.88
N GLY A 17 38.06 -0.89 -35.56
CA GLY A 17 37.76 0.36 -34.92
C GLY A 17 36.63 0.17 -33.90
N HIS A 18 36.97 0.27 -32.64
CA HIS A 18 35.98 0.41 -31.58
C HIS A 18 35.24 1.70 -31.78
N GLY A 19 33.97 1.51 -31.97
CA GLY A 19 32.86 2.35 -32.13
C GLY A 19 32.99 3.80 -31.70
N HIS A 20 32.58 4.65 -32.58
CA HIS A 20 32.02 5.95 -32.19
C HIS A 20 30.98 5.71 -31.10
N VAL A 21 31.28 6.12 -29.90
CA VAL A 21 30.27 6.31 -28.84
C VAL A 21 29.39 7.40 -29.42
N ASP A 22 28.17 7.04 -29.83
CA ASP A 22 27.17 8.03 -30.25
C ASP A 22 26.99 9.01 -29.08
N GLU A 23 27.57 10.21 -29.19
CA GLU A 23 27.49 11.28 -28.18
C GLU A 23 26.04 11.73 -27.94
N ASP A 24 25.12 11.36 -28.82
CA ASP A 24 23.69 11.70 -28.77
C ASP A 24 22.81 10.70 -27.99
N MET A 25 23.39 9.61 -27.48
CA MET A 25 22.59 8.62 -26.71
C MET A 25 22.47 8.98 -25.24
N LEU A 26 21.25 9.00 -24.74
CA LEU A 26 20.96 9.24 -23.31
C LEU A 26 21.43 8.06 -22.44
N SER A 27 21.83 8.34 -21.21
CA SER A 27 21.88 7.31 -20.18
C SER A 27 20.47 6.89 -19.78
N VAL A 28 20.34 5.75 -19.08
CA VAL A 28 19.05 5.27 -18.54
C VAL A 28 18.46 6.31 -17.58
N GLU A 29 19.30 6.92 -16.73
CA GLU A 29 18.90 7.93 -15.77
C GLU A 29 18.39 9.20 -16.47
N GLN A 30 19.10 9.66 -17.48
CA GLN A 30 18.69 10.83 -18.28
C GLN A 30 17.37 10.58 -19.02
N ALA A 31 17.19 9.37 -19.57
CA ALA A 31 15.95 8.97 -20.21
C ALA A 31 14.80 8.94 -19.20
N TYR A 32 15.03 8.34 -18.02
CA TYR A 32 14.06 8.30 -16.93
C TYR A 32 13.63 9.71 -16.47
N GLU A 33 14.60 10.61 -16.24
CA GLU A 33 14.29 11.99 -15.85
C GLU A 33 13.45 12.72 -16.90
N ARG A 34 13.79 12.56 -18.19
CA ARG A 34 13.03 13.17 -19.30
C ARG A 34 11.61 12.61 -19.41
N VAL A 35 11.45 11.31 -19.22
CA VAL A 35 10.13 10.66 -19.22
C VAL A 35 9.32 11.19 -18.04
N MET A 36 9.89 11.15 -16.83
CA MET A 36 9.18 11.57 -15.61
C MET A 36 8.80 13.05 -15.61
N ALA A 37 9.60 13.92 -16.25
CA ALA A 37 9.27 15.33 -16.40
C ALA A 37 8.00 15.62 -17.23
N ARG A 38 7.48 14.64 -17.97
CA ARG A 38 6.24 14.75 -18.76
C ARG A 38 4.99 14.31 -17.99
N PHE A 39 5.16 13.63 -16.84
CA PHE A 39 4.05 13.14 -16.05
C PHE A 39 3.71 14.11 -14.90
N GLN A 40 2.44 14.20 -14.63
CA GLN A 40 1.89 14.95 -13.48
C GLN A 40 1.02 13.98 -12.67
N THR A 41 0.85 14.31 -11.38
CA THR A 41 -0.08 13.59 -10.54
C THR A 41 -1.51 13.78 -11.08
N LEU A 42 -2.24 12.69 -11.21
CA LEU A 42 -3.64 12.71 -11.64
C LEU A 42 -4.54 13.28 -10.55
N GLU A 43 -5.81 13.54 -10.90
CA GLU A 43 -6.82 14.03 -9.99
C GLU A 43 -7.10 12.99 -8.90
N PHE A 44 -7.60 13.47 -7.77
CA PHE A 44 -8.09 12.57 -6.74
C PHE A 44 -9.55 12.19 -6.96
N GLU A 45 -9.92 11.06 -6.40
CA GLU A 45 -11.30 10.59 -6.26
C GLU A 45 -11.55 10.18 -4.80
N GLU A 46 -12.76 10.33 -4.30
CA GLU A 46 -13.15 9.82 -3.00
C GLU A 46 -13.78 8.43 -3.16
N LYS A 47 -13.31 7.48 -2.36
CA LYS A 47 -13.72 6.07 -2.43
C LYS A 47 -13.91 5.45 -1.06
N ALA A 48 -14.78 4.45 -0.99
CA ALA A 48 -14.88 3.57 0.15
C ALA A 48 -13.56 2.82 0.39
N LEU A 49 -13.24 2.53 1.65
CA LEU A 49 -11.92 2.04 2.06
C LEU A 49 -11.43 0.82 1.26
N LEU A 50 -12.29 -0.18 1.05
CA LEU A 50 -11.88 -1.39 0.33
C LEU A 50 -11.60 -1.15 -1.16
N ASP A 51 -12.24 -0.16 -1.75
CA ASP A 51 -12.04 0.22 -3.16
C ASP A 51 -10.74 0.99 -3.39
N CYS A 52 -10.12 1.48 -2.29
CA CYS A 52 -8.86 2.23 -2.31
C CYS A 52 -7.61 1.35 -2.36
N MET A 53 -7.76 0.03 -2.21
CA MET A 53 -6.63 -0.89 -2.14
C MET A 53 -5.65 -0.73 -3.31
N GLY A 54 -4.39 -0.47 -3.01
CA GLY A 54 -3.32 -0.29 -4.00
C GLY A 54 -3.30 1.07 -4.70
N GLN A 55 -4.20 2.01 -4.34
CA GLN A 55 -4.14 3.40 -4.82
C GLN A 55 -3.27 4.27 -3.90
N VAL A 56 -2.90 5.43 -4.37
CA VAL A 56 -2.05 6.38 -3.66
C VAL A 56 -2.91 7.36 -2.88
N LEU A 57 -2.64 7.54 -1.59
CA LEU A 57 -3.34 8.48 -0.73
C LEU A 57 -3.14 9.93 -1.21
N ALA A 58 -4.22 10.68 -1.39
CA ALA A 58 -4.19 12.03 -1.95
C ALA A 58 -4.05 13.14 -0.91
N GLU A 59 -4.32 12.86 0.37
CA GLU A 59 -4.25 13.82 1.48
C GLU A 59 -3.67 13.19 2.74
N ASP A 60 -3.19 14.02 3.65
CA ASP A 60 -2.72 13.58 4.96
C ASP A 60 -3.91 13.15 5.84
N ILE A 61 -3.80 12.00 6.49
CA ILE A 61 -4.80 11.54 7.46
C ILE A 61 -4.33 11.90 8.87
N LYS A 62 -5.09 12.76 9.52
CA LYS A 62 -4.93 13.08 10.93
C LYS A 62 -6.04 12.43 11.74
N SER A 63 -5.69 11.94 12.93
CA SER A 63 -6.69 11.32 13.80
C SER A 63 -7.72 12.35 14.28
N PRO A 64 -9.03 12.12 14.04
CA PRO A 64 -10.09 12.99 14.55
C PRO A 64 -10.42 12.75 16.02
N LEU A 65 -9.83 11.72 16.65
CA LEU A 65 -10.09 11.29 18.01
C LEU A 65 -8.86 10.63 18.64
N ALA A 66 -8.85 10.50 19.94
CA ALA A 66 -7.85 9.71 20.66
C ALA A 66 -8.15 8.20 20.53
N LEU A 67 -7.11 7.35 20.43
CA LEU A 67 -7.22 5.89 20.50
C LEU A 67 -6.34 5.36 21.64
N PRO A 68 -6.91 4.66 22.63
CA PRO A 68 -8.36 4.56 22.89
C PRO A 68 -8.98 5.91 23.27
N PRO A 69 -10.31 6.11 23.07
CA PRO A 69 -10.95 7.40 23.34
C PRO A 69 -11.10 7.73 24.83
N LEU A 70 -11.07 6.71 25.68
CA LEU A 70 -11.13 6.81 27.13
C LEU A 70 -10.06 5.92 27.74
N ALA A 71 -9.59 6.27 28.95
CA ALA A 71 -8.78 5.36 29.74
C ALA A 71 -9.55 4.06 29.97
N ASN A 72 -8.90 2.91 29.73
CA ASN A 72 -9.53 1.60 29.81
C ASN A 72 -8.64 0.56 30.47
N SER A 73 -9.23 -0.59 30.80
CA SER A 73 -8.52 -1.69 31.43
C SER A 73 -7.71 -2.48 30.40
N GLY A 74 -6.44 -2.72 30.72
CA GLY A 74 -5.58 -3.65 29.97
C GLY A 74 -5.81 -5.12 30.31
N MET A 75 -6.55 -5.42 31.36
CA MET A 75 -6.75 -6.78 31.89
C MET A 75 -8.19 -7.00 32.37
N ASP A 76 -8.60 -8.26 32.41
CA ASP A 76 -9.79 -8.67 33.16
C ASP A 76 -9.43 -8.72 34.62
N GLY A 77 -10.22 -8.03 35.47
CA GLY A 77 -9.89 -7.95 36.89
C GLY A 77 -10.81 -7.02 37.67
N TYR A 78 -10.22 -6.29 38.57
CA TYR A 78 -10.94 -5.38 39.48
C TYR A 78 -10.34 -3.98 39.40
N ALA A 79 -11.11 -3.01 38.99
CA ALA A 79 -10.79 -1.60 39.08
C ALA A 79 -11.02 -1.12 40.51
N LEU A 80 -9.98 -0.56 41.12
CA LEU A 80 -9.95 -0.20 42.52
C LEU A 80 -8.98 0.97 42.75
N ARG A 81 -8.88 1.42 43.99
CA ARG A 81 -7.90 2.42 44.37
C ARG A 81 -6.64 1.74 44.92
N HIS A 82 -5.49 2.10 44.40
CA HIS A 82 -4.20 1.60 44.88
C HIS A 82 -4.08 1.74 46.42
N SER A 83 -4.55 2.87 47.00
CA SER A 83 -4.49 3.10 48.44
C SER A 83 -5.20 2.04 49.31
N ASP A 84 -6.14 1.29 48.74
CA ASP A 84 -6.89 0.27 49.46
C ASP A 84 -6.22 -1.11 49.44
N ILE A 85 -5.16 -1.26 48.60
CA ILE A 85 -4.43 -2.53 48.43
C ILE A 85 -2.95 -2.45 48.84
N VAL A 86 -2.49 -1.31 49.37
CA VAL A 86 -1.12 -1.17 49.88
C VAL A 86 -0.78 -2.25 50.88
N GLY A 87 0.32 -2.99 50.61
CA GLY A 87 0.80 -4.12 51.41
C GLY A 87 -0.06 -5.38 51.27
N ALA A 88 -0.87 -5.50 50.21
CA ALA A 88 -1.59 -6.74 49.89
C ALA A 88 -0.63 -7.87 49.56
N SER A 89 -0.89 -9.05 50.13
CA SER A 89 -0.18 -10.29 49.81
C SER A 89 -1.07 -11.48 50.13
N HIS A 90 -0.65 -12.69 49.79
CA HIS A 90 -1.34 -13.93 50.17
C HIS A 90 -1.45 -14.09 51.71
N GLU A 91 -0.48 -13.53 52.46
CA GLU A 91 -0.47 -13.57 53.91
C GLU A 91 -1.33 -12.46 54.53
N THR A 92 -1.44 -11.34 53.83
CA THR A 92 -2.19 -10.14 54.27
C THR A 92 -3.12 -9.64 53.17
N PRO A 93 -4.15 -10.45 52.79
CA PRO A 93 -5.06 -10.08 51.72
C PRO A 93 -5.88 -8.83 52.09
N LYS A 94 -6.21 -8.01 51.09
CA LYS A 94 -7.09 -6.87 51.23
C LYS A 94 -8.48 -7.21 50.71
N ASN A 95 -9.48 -7.15 51.58
CA ASN A 95 -10.86 -7.44 51.21
C ASN A 95 -11.58 -6.16 50.78
N LEU A 96 -12.18 -6.19 49.60
CA LEU A 96 -12.94 -5.08 49.02
C LEU A 96 -14.35 -5.52 48.67
N GLU A 97 -15.33 -4.64 48.88
CA GLU A 97 -16.71 -4.84 48.43
C GLU A 97 -16.77 -4.66 46.90
N VAL A 98 -17.34 -5.61 46.15
CA VAL A 98 -17.57 -5.52 44.72
C VAL A 98 -18.91 -4.86 44.46
N ILE A 99 -18.88 -3.57 44.10
CA ILE A 99 -20.09 -2.76 43.96
C ILE A 99 -20.70 -2.81 42.57
N GLY A 100 -20.06 -3.45 41.60
CA GLY A 100 -20.57 -3.56 40.23
C GLY A 100 -19.66 -4.32 39.30
N ILE A 101 -20.09 -4.40 38.05
CA ILE A 101 -19.33 -4.97 36.94
C ILE A 101 -19.41 -4.06 35.72
N VAL A 102 -18.32 -3.89 34.99
CA VAL A 102 -18.25 -3.12 33.74
C VAL A 102 -17.62 -3.99 32.65
N ALA A 103 -18.38 -4.24 31.60
CA ALA A 103 -17.90 -4.93 30.39
C ALA A 103 -17.45 -3.93 29.32
N ALA A 104 -16.63 -4.37 28.38
CA ALA A 104 -16.27 -3.59 27.21
C ALA A 104 -17.52 -3.10 26.46
N GLY A 105 -17.49 -1.86 25.99
CA GLY A 105 -18.63 -1.22 25.31
C GLY A 105 -19.69 -0.66 26.24
N HIS A 106 -19.53 -0.74 27.58
CA HIS A 106 -20.44 -0.20 28.55
C HIS A 106 -19.74 0.85 29.42
N MET A 107 -20.48 1.91 29.76
CA MET A 107 -19.96 2.93 30.67
C MET A 107 -20.18 2.51 32.13
N PRO A 108 -19.20 2.75 33.02
CA PRO A 108 -19.40 2.54 34.44
C PRO A 108 -20.47 3.50 34.96
N ASN A 109 -21.36 2.98 35.84
CA ASN A 109 -22.46 3.73 36.43
C ASN A 109 -22.29 3.94 37.95
N ARG A 110 -21.13 3.57 38.49
CA ARG A 110 -20.76 3.73 39.90
C ARG A 110 -19.34 4.23 40.01
N THR A 111 -19.07 4.98 41.07
CA THR A 111 -17.75 5.49 41.44
C THR A 111 -17.11 4.55 42.47
N VAL A 112 -15.84 4.23 42.27
CA VAL A 112 -15.06 3.46 43.25
C VAL A 112 -14.69 4.35 44.42
N GLY A 113 -15.14 3.95 45.62
CA GLY A 113 -14.82 4.60 46.89
C GLY A 113 -13.82 3.81 47.74
N PRO A 114 -13.48 4.30 48.94
CA PRO A 114 -12.64 3.55 49.87
C PRO A 114 -13.21 2.17 50.19
N GLY A 115 -12.38 1.12 50.11
CA GLY A 115 -12.76 -0.26 50.42
C GLY A 115 -13.70 -0.91 49.40
N THR A 116 -13.87 -0.30 48.20
CA THR A 116 -14.74 -0.86 47.16
C THR A 116 -13.94 -1.14 45.86
N ALA A 117 -14.44 -2.06 45.04
CA ALA A 117 -13.92 -2.40 43.73
C ALA A 117 -15.06 -2.60 42.71
N ILE A 118 -14.78 -2.47 41.44
CA ILE A 118 -15.67 -2.82 40.33
C ILE A 118 -15.01 -3.91 39.50
N ARG A 119 -15.70 -5.03 39.29
CA ARG A 119 -15.24 -6.05 38.35
C ARG A 119 -15.21 -5.46 36.93
N ILE A 120 -14.05 -5.49 36.30
CA ILE A 120 -13.84 -4.86 34.99
C ILE A 120 -13.30 -5.85 33.97
N MET A 121 -13.71 -5.71 32.71
CA MET A 121 -13.21 -6.51 31.60
C MET A 121 -12.21 -5.70 30.77
N THR A 122 -11.30 -6.39 30.11
CA THR A 122 -10.33 -5.79 29.18
C THR A 122 -11.03 -4.88 28.15
N GLY A 123 -10.52 -3.69 27.97
CA GLY A 123 -11.09 -2.68 27.07
C GLY A 123 -12.28 -1.88 27.65
N ALA A 124 -12.76 -2.22 28.85
CA ALA A 124 -13.81 -1.45 29.49
C ALA A 124 -13.26 -0.13 30.08
N PRO A 125 -14.01 0.99 30.00
CA PRO A 125 -13.58 2.27 30.60
C PRO A 125 -13.34 2.15 32.10
N ILE A 126 -12.30 2.83 32.58
CA ILE A 126 -11.97 2.87 34.01
C ILE A 126 -13.06 3.66 34.74
N PRO A 127 -13.66 3.09 35.81
CA PRO A 127 -14.63 3.80 36.63
C PRO A 127 -14.01 5.00 37.37
N ASP A 128 -14.76 6.06 37.54
CA ASP A 128 -14.36 7.18 38.36
C ASP A 128 -13.93 6.70 39.77
N GLY A 129 -12.85 7.29 40.28
CA GLY A 129 -12.30 6.96 41.59
C GLY A 129 -11.35 5.77 41.61
N ALA A 130 -11.33 4.92 40.56
CA ALA A 130 -10.32 3.87 40.40
C ALA A 130 -9.07 4.45 39.74
N ASP A 131 -7.90 4.00 40.16
CA ASP A 131 -6.60 4.36 39.62
C ASP A 131 -5.71 3.17 39.29
N THR A 132 -6.18 1.95 39.53
CA THR A 132 -5.43 0.70 39.37
C THR A 132 -6.39 -0.43 38.98
N VAL A 133 -5.93 -1.34 38.14
CA VAL A 133 -6.64 -2.60 37.86
C VAL A 133 -5.78 -3.77 38.31
N VAL A 134 -6.32 -4.58 39.18
CA VAL A 134 -5.73 -5.84 39.64
C VAL A 134 -6.32 -6.97 38.83
N PRO A 135 -5.49 -7.79 38.13
CA PRO A 135 -5.98 -8.96 37.43
C PRO A 135 -6.71 -9.93 38.34
N PHE A 136 -7.72 -10.62 37.84
CA PHE A 136 -8.50 -11.56 38.66
C PHE A 136 -7.65 -12.72 39.18
N GLU A 137 -6.53 -13.04 38.53
CA GLU A 137 -5.55 -14.06 38.92
C GLU A 137 -4.86 -13.73 40.23
N GLU A 138 -4.76 -12.43 40.59
CA GLU A 138 -4.19 -11.93 41.83
C GLU A 138 -5.28 -11.72 42.92
N THR A 139 -6.38 -12.49 42.80
CA THR A 139 -7.52 -12.42 43.73
C THR A 139 -8.08 -13.81 44.03
N ASP A 140 -9.00 -13.89 45.00
CA ASP A 140 -9.72 -15.13 45.34
C ASP A 140 -10.90 -15.45 44.40
N GLU A 141 -11.07 -14.74 43.26
CA GLU A 141 -12.23 -14.91 42.37
C GLU A 141 -12.36 -16.34 41.86
N VAL A 142 -11.26 -16.95 41.43
CA VAL A 142 -11.27 -18.33 40.89
C VAL A 142 -11.71 -19.34 41.94
N GLU A 143 -11.25 -19.17 43.18
CA GLU A 143 -11.62 -20.04 44.32
C GLU A 143 -13.09 -19.85 44.69
N ARG A 144 -13.53 -18.59 44.78
CA ARG A 144 -14.97 -18.27 45.07
C ARG A 144 -15.89 -18.90 44.01
N LYS A 145 -15.55 -18.78 42.72
CA LYS A 145 -16.33 -19.41 41.64
C LYS A 145 -16.38 -20.92 41.75
N ARG A 146 -15.25 -21.55 42.11
CA ARG A 146 -15.18 -23.02 42.27
C ARG A 146 -16.04 -23.48 43.47
N GLU A 147 -16.09 -22.68 44.53
CA GLU A 147 -16.87 -22.98 45.72
C GLU A 147 -18.34 -22.51 45.66
N GLY A 148 -18.74 -21.88 44.53
CA GLY A 148 -20.10 -21.35 44.39
C GLY A 148 -20.39 -20.14 45.28
N LYS A 149 -19.38 -19.45 45.78
CA LYS A 149 -19.52 -18.25 46.61
C LYS A 149 -19.90 -17.03 45.77
N PRO A 150 -20.66 -16.09 46.32
CA PRO A 150 -20.97 -14.84 45.63
C PRO A 150 -19.71 -14.00 45.41
N LEU A 151 -19.73 -13.19 44.33
CA LEU A 151 -18.63 -12.25 43.97
C LEU A 151 -18.98 -10.82 44.43
N ASP A 152 -19.65 -10.67 45.55
CA ASP A 152 -19.98 -9.40 46.21
C ASP A 152 -18.80 -8.81 47.02
N ASN A 153 -17.77 -9.63 47.22
CA ASN A 153 -16.51 -9.26 47.84
C ASN A 153 -15.36 -9.96 47.11
N VAL A 154 -14.19 -9.36 47.14
CA VAL A 154 -12.96 -9.92 46.58
C VAL A 154 -11.79 -9.73 47.54
N ALA A 155 -10.98 -10.76 47.75
CA ALA A 155 -9.70 -10.67 48.43
C ALA A 155 -8.57 -10.47 47.40
N VAL A 156 -7.83 -9.38 47.50
CA VAL A 156 -6.71 -9.00 46.66
C VAL A 156 -5.41 -9.45 47.30
N PHE A 157 -4.54 -10.13 46.55
CA PHE A 157 -3.29 -10.73 47.00
C PHE A 157 -2.02 -9.99 46.54
N ALA A 158 -2.16 -8.96 45.70
CA ALA A 158 -1.02 -8.23 45.13
C ALA A 158 -1.13 -6.71 45.45
N ASP A 159 0.00 -6.15 45.87
CA ASP A 159 0.21 -4.70 45.94
C ASP A 159 0.64 -4.19 44.55
N MET A 160 -0.30 -3.66 43.78
CA MET A 160 -0.05 -3.15 42.44
C MET A 160 0.07 -1.63 42.46
N PRO A 161 1.08 -1.04 41.78
CA PRO A 161 1.26 0.41 41.79
C PRO A 161 0.10 1.16 41.10
N THR A 162 -0.07 2.41 41.45
CA THR A 162 -1.01 3.32 40.79
C THR A 162 -0.76 3.34 39.26
N GLY A 163 -1.83 3.25 38.47
CA GLY A 163 -1.80 3.21 37.03
C GLY A 163 -1.54 1.80 36.43
N CYS A 164 -1.32 0.79 37.30
CA CYS A 164 -1.11 -0.58 36.81
C CYS A 164 -2.32 -1.10 36.01
N ASN A 165 -2.08 -1.65 34.84
CA ASN A 165 -3.10 -2.16 33.93
C ASN A 165 -4.18 -1.14 33.50
N VAL A 166 -3.90 0.14 33.65
CA VAL A 166 -4.73 1.24 33.12
C VAL A 166 -4.08 1.77 31.87
N ARG A 167 -4.73 1.63 30.73
CA ARG A 167 -4.31 2.23 29.48
C ARG A 167 -4.90 3.64 29.37
N PRO A 168 -4.09 4.69 29.28
CA PRO A 168 -4.61 6.06 29.20
C PRO A 168 -5.32 6.32 27.86
N ALA A 169 -6.20 7.29 27.82
CA ALA A 169 -6.76 7.78 26.57
C ALA A 169 -5.65 8.28 25.64
N GLY A 170 -5.71 7.93 24.36
CA GLY A 170 -4.72 8.34 23.36
C GLY A 170 -3.36 7.64 23.46
N GLU A 171 -3.27 6.54 24.20
CA GLU A 171 -2.02 5.77 24.32
C GLU A 171 -1.48 5.31 22.95
N ASP A 172 -2.35 4.85 22.08
CA ASP A 172 -1.97 4.39 20.73
C ASP A 172 -1.85 5.56 19.75
N ILE A 173 -2.88 6.44 19.72
CA ILE A 173 -2.93 7.60 18.82
C ILE A 173 -3.62 8.76 19.54
N SER A 174 -2.96 9.91 19.65
CA SER A 174 -3.57 11.12 20.18
C SER A 174 -4.38 11.85 19.10
N GLU A 175 -5.44 12.55 19.50
CA GLU A 175 -6.22 13.41 18.60
C GLU A 175 -5.31 14.43 17.89
N GLY A 176 -5.53 14.64 16.59
CA GLY A 176 -4.75 15.54 15.74
C GLY A 176 -3.41 14.99 15.26
N THR A 177 -2.98 13.80 15.72
CA THR A 177 -1.75 13.16 15.26
C THR A 177 -1.83 12.87 13.75
N LEU A 178 -0.77 13.19 13.00
CA LEU A 178 -0.59 12.74 11.61
C LEU A 178 -0.34 11.24 11.62
N VAL A 179 -1.30 10.48 11.11
CA VAL A 179 -1.28 9.01 11.12
C VAL A 179 -0.73 8.45 9.82
N LEU A 180 -1.14 9.02 8.69
CA LEU A 180 -0.69 8.62 7.36
C LEU A 180 -0.41 9.88 6.52
N GLU A 181 0.70 9.86 5.79
CA GLU A 181 1.10 10.94 4.89
C GLU A 181 0.54 10.71 3.48
N ARG A 182 0.19 11.79 2.80
CA ARG A 182 -0.16 11.73 1.38
C ARG A 182 1.00 11.12 0.58
N GLY A 183 0.67 10.44 -0.50
CA GLY A 183 1.66 9.83 -1.41
C GLY A 183 2.01 8.39 -1.09
N ILE A 184 1.57 7.84 0.05
CA ILE A 184 1.75 6.42 0.34
C ILE A 184 0.72 5.56 -0.40
N ILE A 185 1.07 4.31 -0.65
CA ILE A 185 0.14 3.32 -1.19
C ILE A 185 -0.74 2.78 -0.07
N VAL A 186 -2.05 2.82 -0.27
CA VAL A 186 -3.05 2.29 0.67
C VAL A 186 -3.06 0.76 0.58
N ARG A 187 -2.69 0.09 1.67
CA ARG A 187 -2.64 -1.37 1.83
C ARG A 187 -3.60 -1.79 2.94
N ALA A 188 -3.63 -3.08 3.26
CA ALA A 188 -4.51 -3.62 4.30
C ALA A 188 -4.27 -3.00 5.68
N ALA A 189 -3.01 -2.70 6.03
CA ALA A 189 -2.68 -2.07 7.30
C ALA A 189 -3.21 -0.64 7.38
N GLU A 190 -3.00 0.16 6.33
CA GLU A 190 -3.49 1.53 6.24
C GLU A 190 -5.03 1.57 6.29
N ILE A 191 -5.70 0.66 5.59
CA ILE A 191 -7.16 0.52 5.66
C ILE A 191 -7.63 0.23 7.10
N GLY A 192 -6.96 -0.68 7.80
CA GLY A 192 -7.29 -1.03 9.18
C GLY A 192 -7.14 0.18 10.12
N VAL A 193 -6.05 0.92 9.96
CA VAL A 193 -5.81 2.14 10.75
C VAL A 193 -6.88 3.19 10.46
N ILE A 194 -7.18 3.49 9.19
CA ILE A 194 -8.18 4.49 8.80
C ILE A 194 -9.57 4.11 9.34
N ALA A 195 -9.92 2.83 9.25
CA ALA A 195 -11.18 2.33 9.81
C ALA A 195 -11.26 2.49 11.33
N SER A 196 -10.13 2.32 12.07
CA SER A 196 -10.08 2.54 13.51
C SER A 196 -10.28 4.00 13.91
N LEU A 197 -10.03 4.94 12.98
CA LEU A 197 -10.32 6.36 13.13
C LEU A 197 -11.80 6.73 12.85
N GLY A 198 -12.64 5.73 12.51
CA GLY A 198 -14.05 5.94 12.19
C GLY A 198 -14.33 6.48 10.80
N MET A 199 -13.34 6.46 9.90
CA MET A 199 -13.50 6.89 8.51
C MET A 199 -13.92 5.70 7.64
N ASP A 200 -14.88 5.88 6.75
CA ASP A 200 -15.38 4.87 5.82
C ASP A 200 -14.97 5.12 4.37
N SER A 201 -14.49 6.32 4.07
CA SER A 201 -14.02 6.76 2.75
C SER A 201 -12.80 7.67 2.90
N ILE A 202 -11.97 7.75 1.85
CA ILE A 202 -10.78 8.59 1.77
C ILE A 202 -10.56 9.09 0.34
N LYS A 203 -9.78 10.15 0.20
CA LYS A 203 -9.31 10.63 -1.10
C LYS A 203 -8.05 9.91 -1.53
N VAL A 204 -8.09 9.33 -2.71
CA VAL A 204 -6.96 8.65 -3.35
C VAL A 204 -6.73 9.21 -4.76
N ILE A 205 -5.50 9.13 -5.24
CA ILE A 205 -5.21 9.45 -6.64
C ILE A 205 -5.86 8.38 -7.52
N ARG A 206 -6.65 8.82 -8.52
CA ARG A 206 -7.29 7.88 -9.43
C ARG A 206 -6.27 7.07 -10.23
N ARG A 207 -6.63 5.86 -10.60
CA ARG A 207 -5.78 5.00 -11.43
C ARG A 207 -5.69 5.55 -12.85
N PRO A 208 -4.49 5.58 -13.48
CA PRO A 208 -4.36 5.96 -14.88
C PRO A 208 -5.05 4.93 -15.79
N ILE A 209 -5.76 5.42 -16.80
CA ILE A 209 -6.30 4.60 -17.89
C ILE A 209 -5.28 4.60 -19.03
N VAL A 210 -4.73 3.42 -19.34
CA VAL A 210 -3.65 3.28 -20.31
C VAL A 210 -4.13 2.46 -21.50
N ALA A 211 -4.22 3.09 -22.67
CA ALA A 211 -4.53 2.40 -23.91
C ALA A 211 -3.32 1.59 -24.39
N VAL A 212 -3.56 0.36 -24.83
CA VAL A 212 -2.54 -0.52 -25.42
C VAL A 212 -2.93 -0.81 -26.85
N LEU A 213 -2.05 -0.50 -27.80
CA LEU A 213 -2.27 -0.65 -29.23
C LEU A 213 -1.11 -1.43 -29.86
N ALA A 214 -1.41 -2.55 -30.52
CA ALA A 214 -0.46 -3.23 -31.40
C ALA A 214 -0.60 -2.74 -32.83
N THR A 215 0.48 -2.72 -33.60
CA THR A 215 0.46 -2.43 -35.02
C THR A 215 1.22 -3.50 -35.79
N GLY A 216 0.73 -3.89 -36.96
CA GLY A 216 1.38 -4.83 -37.86
C GLY A 216 0.40 -5.75 -38.53
N ASP A 217 0.62 -5.93 -39.84
CA ASP A 217 -0.19 -6.84 -40.67
C ASP A 217 0.10 -8.31 -40.36
N GLU A 218 1.26 -8.63 -39.76
CA GLU A 218 1.65 -9.97 -39.34
C GLU A 218 0.92 -10.47 -38.10
N LEU A 219 0.28 -9.59 -37.35
CA LEU A 219 -0.32 -9.93 -36.07
C LEU A 219 -1.73 -10.54 -36.20
N GLU A 220 -2.02 -11.52 -35.35
CA GLU A 220 -3.35 -12.08 -35.14
C GLU A 220 -3.73 -12.05 -33.65
N THR A 221 -5.01 -11.91 -33.38
CA THR A 221 -5.54 -11.89 -32.01
C THR A 221 -5.47 -13.30 -31.40
N ALA A 222 -5.01 -13.41 -30.17
CA ALA A 222 -5.01 -14.67 -29.42
C ALA A 222 -6.44 -15.26 -29.33
N GLY A 223 -6.55 -16.58 -29.52
CA GLY A 223 -7.84 -17.29 -29.54
C GLY A 223 -8.50 -17.41 -30.90
N THR A 224 -7.95 -16.75 -31.94
CA THR A 224 -8.36 -16.97 -33.34
C THR A 224 -7.46 -17.98 -34.03
N PRO A 225 -7.92 -18.71 -35.08
CA PRO A 225 -7.02 -19.54 -35.86
C PRO A 225 -5.87 -18.73 -36.48
N LEU A 226 -4.64 -19.24 -36.35
CA LEU A 226 -3.46 -18.58 -36.92
C LEU A 226 -3.42 -18.80 -38.44
N SER A 227 -3.40 -17.72 -39.20
CA SER A 227 -3.23 -17.77 -40.68
C SER A 227 -1.78 -17.92 -41.02
N ASP A 228 -1.49 -18.45 -42.25
CA ASP A 228 -0.13 -18.60 -42.77
C ASP A 228 0.62 -17.26 -42.79
N GLY A 229 1.84 -17.25 -42.30
CA GLY A 229 2.69 -16.06 -42.26
C GLY A 229 2.35 -15.07 -41.11
N LYS A 230 1.42 -15.41 -40.23
CA LYS A 230 1.04 -14.59 -39.08
C LYS A 230 1.64 -15.10 -37.79
N ILE A 231 1.64 -14.23 -36.77
CA ILE A 231 1.99 -14.54 -35.38
C ILE A 231 0.93 -13.96 -34.44
N TYR A 232 0.82 -14.51 -33.25
CA TYR A 232 -0.10 -13.95 -32.24
C TYR A 232 0.46 -12.69 -31.58
N ASP A 233 -0.40 -11.70 -31.36
CA ASP A 233 -0.10 -10.53 -30.55
C ASP A 233 0.00 -10.92 -29.07
N SER A 234 1.21 -11.19 -28.60
CA SER A 234 1.52 -11.44 -27.19
C SER A 234 1.86 -10.14 -26.43
N ASN A 235 2.35 -9.11 -27.15
CA ASN A 235 2.84 -7.89 -26.54
C ASN A 235 1.71 -7.08 -25.91
N SER A 236 0.55 -6.96 -26.55
CA SER A 236 -0.58 -6.25 -25.98
C SER A 236 -1.00 -6.84 -24.62
N PHE A 237 -0.98 -8.15 -24.47
CA PHE A 237 -1.34 -8.81 -23.20
C PHE A 237 -0.26 -8.64 -22.13
N SER A 238 1.02 -8.76 -22.48
CA SER A 238 2.11 -8.58 -21.52
C SER A 238 2.20 -7.13 -21.03
N VAL A 239 2.04 -6.16 -21.93
CA VAL A 239 1.99 -4.73 -21.58
C VAL A 239 0.77 -4.42 -20.73
N ALA A 240 -0.42 -4.91 -21.09
CA ALA A 240 -1.62 -4.72 -20.31
C ALA A 240 -1.50 -5.32 -18.89
N ALA A 241 -0.92 -6.51 -18.76
CA ALA A 241 -0.64 -7.13 -17.47
C ALA A 241 0.34 -6.28 -16.63
N SER A 242 1.41 -5.76 -17.24
CA SER A 242 2.36 -4.87 -16.56
C SER A 242 1.71 -3.56 -16.09
N ILE A 243 0.80 -2.99 -16.89
CA ILE A 243 0.02 -1.82 -16.49
C ILE A 243 -0.86 -2.12 -15.28
N ALA A 244 -1.55 -3.26 -15.28
CA ALA A 244 -2.40 -3.67 -14.17
C ALA A 244 -1.58 -3.93 -12.89
N ASP A 245 -0.42 -4.58 -13.01
CA ASP A 245 0.50 -4.84 -11.91
C ASP A 245 1.06 -3.55 -11.30
N ALA A 246 1.31 -2.53 -12.16
CA ALA A 246 1.69 -1.19 -11.73
C ALA A 246 0.54 -0.35 -11.16
N GLY A 247 -0.69 -0.89 -11.11
CA GLY A 247 -1.86 -0.23 -10.53
C GLY A 247 -2.69 0.60 -11.53
N GLY A 248 -2.36 0.59 -12.82
CA GLY A 248 -3.15 1.23 -13.87
C GLY A 248 -4.33 0.40 -14.36
N ILE A 249 -5.18 0.99 -15.19
CA ILE A 249 -6.30 0.33 -15.86
C ILE A 249 -5.94 0.17 -17.34
N PRO A 250 -5.58 -1.04 -17.82
CA PRO A 250 -5.28 -1.26 -19.23
C PRO A 250 -6.56 -1.25 -20.09
N LYS A 251 -6.51 -0.58 -21.24
CA LYS A 251 -7.54 -0.60 -22.27
C LYS A 251 -6.94 -1.11 -23.58
N ILE A 252 -7.08 -2.42 -23.87
CA ILE A 252 -6.56 -3.02 -25.09
C ILE A 252 -7.44 -2.59 -26.26
N LEU A 253 -6.86 -1.89 -27.25
CA LEU A 253 -7.54 -1.42 -28.45
C LEU A 253 -7.46 -2.42 -29.63
N GLY A 254 -6.69 -3.50 -29.43
CA GLY A 254 -6.45 -4.51 -30.44
C GLY A 254 -5.34 -4.12 -31.43
N ILE A 255 -5.34 -4.75 -32.60
CA ILE A 255 -4.31 -4.59 -33.60
C ILE A 255 -4.78 -3.54 -34.63
N ALA A 256 -3.96 -2.54 -34.88
CA ALA A 256 -4.13 -1.64 -36.02
C ALA A 256 -3.39 -2.26 -37.23
N ARG A 257 -4.05 -2.31 -38.36
CA ARG A 257 -3.44 -2.70 -39.62
C ARG A 257 -2.56 -1.54 -40.13
N ASP A 258 -1.62 -1.88 -41.03
CA ASP A 258 -0.67 -0.92 -41.62
C ASP A 258 -1.38 0.01 -42.61
N SER A 259 -2.40 0.73 -42.10
CA SER A 259 -3.16 1.74 -42.86
C SER A 259 -3.40 2.99 -42.00
N LEU A 260 -3.28 4.16 -42.64
CA LEU A 260 -3.50 5.45 -42.00
C LEU A 260 -4.90 5.55 -41.38
N THR A 261 -5.91 5.02 -42.05
CA THR A 261 -7.32 5.08 -41.63
C THR A 261 -7.54 4.25 -40.36
N ASP A 262 -7.04 3.01 -40.33
CA ASP A 262 -7.24 2.10 -39.21
C ASP A 262 -6.51 2.62 -37.95
N LEU A 263 -5.25 3.03 -38.14
CA LEU A 263 -4.46 3.63 -37.06
C LEU A 263 -5.12 4.90 -36.50
N THR A 264 -5.62 5.79 -37.36
CA THR A 264 -6.32 7.01 -36.95
C THR A 264 -7.57 6.67 -36.13
N THR A 265 -8.38 5.72 -36.61
CA THR A 265 -9.59 5.26 -35.88
C THR A 265 -9.24 4.69 -34.51
N LYS A 266 -8.17 3.88 -34.42
CA LYS A 266 -7.71 3.33 -33.13
C LYS A 266 -7.19 4.42 -32.20
N LEU A 267 -6.47 5.41 -32.70
CA LEU A 267 -6.01 6.55 -31.92
C LEU A 267 -7.16 7.45 -31.43
N GLU A 268 -8.22 7.61 -32.21
CA GLU A 268 -9.43 8.31 -31.76
C GLU A 268 -10.13 7.58 -30.60
N ALA A 269 -10.07 6.25 -30.58
CA ALA A 269 -10.58 5.43 -29.48
C ALA A 269 -9.76 5.54 -28.17
N THR A 270 -8.60 6.22 -28.17
CA THR A 270 -7.83 6.54 -26.98
C THR A 270 -8.38 7.73 -26.19
N SER A 271 -9.40 8.40 -26.71
CA SER A 271 -10.03 9.52 -26.02
C SER A 271 -10.43 9.13 -24.60
N GLY A 272 -10.07 9.96 -23.63
CA GLY A 272 -10.27 9.69 -22.19
C GLY A 272 -9.25 8.74 -21.56
N CYS A 273 -8.21 8.30 -22.29
CA CYS A 273 -7.06 7.62 -21.69
C CYS A 273 -5.98 8.66 -21.32
N ASP A 274 -5.22 8.35 -20.27
CA ASP A 274 -4.13 9.21 -19.78
C ASP A 274 -2.82 8.95 -20.53
N LEU A 275 -2.66 7.74 -21.05
CA LEU A 275 -1.46 7.29 -21.74
C LEU A 275 -1.82 6.31 -22.85
N VAL A 276 -1.04 6.31 -23.89
CA VAL A 276 -1.09 5.30 -24.99
C VAL A 276 0.27 4.62 -25.08
N VAL A 277 0.26 3.29 -25.06
CA VAL A 277 1.45 2.45 -25.29
C VAL A 277 1.26 1.68 -26.60
N THR A 278 2.22 1.80 -27.51
CA THR A 278 2.24 1.03 -28.76
C THR A 278 3.37 0.00 -28.76
N SER A 279 3.11 -1.23 -29.22
CA SER A 279 4.10 -2.31 -29.22
C SER A 279 4.95 -2.40 -30.48
N ALA A 280 4.71 -1.55 -31.48
CA ALA A 280 5.47 -1.48 -32.74
C ALA A 280 5.41 -0.07 -33.36
N GLY A 281 6.12 0.15 -34.44
CA GLY A 281 6.03 1.38 -35.23
C GLY A 281 7.06 2.44 -34.91
N VAL A 282 8.19 2.12 -34.25
CA VAL A 282 9.25 3.08 -33.89
C VAL A 282 10.62 2.73 -34.48
N SER A 283 10.68 1.73 -35.40
CA SER A 283 11.92 1.36 -36.09
C SER A 283 12.32 2.39 -37.16
N LYS A 284 13.60 2.39 -37.60
CA LYS A 284 14.12 3.20 -38.71
C LYS A 284 13.62 2.73 -40.07
N GLY A 285 12.54 1.93 -40.13
CA GLY A 285 11.98 1.42 -41.40
C GLY A 285 11.25 2.51 -42.20
N ASP A 286 11.26 2.36 -43.53
CA ASP A 286 10.74 3.33 -44.50
C ASP A 286 9.20 3.51 -44.49
N TYR A 287 8.46 2.67 -43.70
CA TYR A 287 7.00 2.67 -43.63
C TYR A 287 6.51 2.80 -42.17
N ASP A 288 6.82 3.93 -41.51
CA ASP A 288 6.34 4.15 -40.14
C ASP A 288 5.12 5.07 -40.15
N ILE A 289 3.97 4.48 -40.49
CA ILE A 289 2.67 5.16 -40.51
C ILE A 289 2.36 5.74 -39.13
N VAL A 290 2.81 5.10 -38.04
CA VAL A 290 2.63 5.59 -36.67
C VAL A 290 3.30 6.95 -36.48
N LYS A 291 4.54 7.11 -36.96
CA LYS A 291 5.25 8.40 -36.92
C LYS A 291 4.54 9.49 -37.71
N GLU A 292 4.02 9.14 -38.90
CA GLU A 292 3.31 10.12 -39.72
C GLU A 292 2.05 10.64 -39.03
N VAL A 293 1.24 9.76 -38.47
CA VAL A 293 0.01 10.15 -37.73
C VAL A 293 0.31 10.94 -36.47
N LEU A 294 1.32 10.50 -35.69
CA LEU A 294 1.69 11.19 -34.45
C LEU A 294 2.29 12.58 -34.73
N ASN A 295 3.11 12.73 -35.77
CA ASN A 295 3.65 14.03 -36.20
C ASN A 295 2.56 15.03 -36.61
N GLN A 296 1.44 14.55 -37.14
CA GLN A 296 0.32 15.41 -37.51
C GLN A 296 -0.53 15.84 -36.29
N LYS A 297 -0.53 15.05 -35.20
CA LYS A 297 -1.40 15.25 -34.05
C LYS A 297 -0.69 15.77 -32.79
N GLY A 298 0.64 15.82 -32.77
CA GLY A 298 1.37 16.20 -31.56
C GLY A 298 2.86 16.47 -31.79
N GLU A 299 3.56 16.69 -30.68
CA GLU A 299 5.01 16.85 -30.65
C GLU A 299 5.67 15.49 -30.47
N MET A 300 6.56 15.09 -31.38
CA MET A 300 7.33 13.86 -31.25
C MET A 300 8.75 14.14 -30.77
N ASN A 301 9.17 13.36 -29.79
CA ASN A 301 10.53 13.35 -29.27
C ASN A 301 11.12 11.96 -29.46
N PHE A 302 12.22 11.84 -30.21
CA PHE A 302 12.97 10.61 -30.38
C PHE A 302 14.22 10.66 -29.53
N TRP A 303 14.41 9.64 -28.69
CA TRP A 303 15.63 9.49 -27.92
C TRP A 303 16.19 8.10 -28.13
N ALA A 304 17.50 8.01 -28.29
CA ALA A 304 18.21 6.74 -28.21
C ALA A 304 18.79 6.60 -26.81
N VAL A 305 18.63 5.43 -26.22
CA VAL A 305 19.10 5.15 -24.84
C VAL A 305 20.21 4.10 -24.88
N ARG A 306 21.25 4.29 -24.09
CA ARG A 306 22.38 3.36 -23.96
C ARG A 306 21.97 2.13 -23.14
N MET A 307 21.19 1.22 -23.76
CA MET A 307 20.73 -0.03 -23.15
C MET A 307 21.07 -1.24 -24.02
N ARG A 308 21.16 -2.41 -23.40
CA ARG A 308 21.23 -3.74 -24.07
C ARG A 308 20.28 -4.70 -23.36
N PRO A 309 19.70 -5.70 -24.10
CA PRO A 309 20.02 -6.14 -25.47
C PRO A 309 19.39 -5.21 -26.47
N ALA A 310 18.77 -4.47 -26.76
CA ALA A 310 18.32 -3.61 -27.85
C ALA A 310 18.95 -2.21 -27.75
N LYS A 311 18.72 -1.37 -28.77
CA LYS A 311 18.96 0.07 -28.72
C LYS A 311 17.58 0.74 -28.76
N PRO A 312 16.89 0.88 -27.62
CA PRO A 312 15.60 1.57 -27.59
C PRO A 312 15.75 3.06 -27.86
#